data_335329451f86d3c41afd0a9169f719d5
#
_entry.id   335329451f86d3c41afd0a9169f719d5
#
_cell.length_a   1.000
_cell.length_b   1.000
_cell.length_c   1.000
_cell.angle_alpha   90.00
_cell.angle_beta   90.00
_cell.angle_gamma   90.00
#
_symmetry.space_group_name_H-M   'P 1'
#
loop_
_entity.id
_entity.type
_entity.pdbx_description
1 polymer ?
#
loop_
_entity_poly.entity_id
_entity_poly.type
_entity_poly.pdbx_seq_one_letter_code
_entity_poly.pdbx_strand_id
1 'polypeptide(L)'
;MSVLGINHESVSAWMVENVGAVAPLTFDLIAGGRSNLTYRVTDAAGRHYALRRPPTSHVLPTAHDMVREHTIISALAPQGVPVATPLGLCVDETVNERPFYVMQFVEGHILRDATQATAAFTEAQRALIGPSLARTLSRLHDVDVEAAGLGSLARHDGYIERQVKRWRGQYEQMAVDGVTHDGIVEAVGDALAASIPTQQKVAVVHGDYRLDNTVLNDSGDVTAILDWEICTLGDPLADVGLLLVYWTEAADGAAALLGAAPTTAPGFSTRAEVLSAYSAATSLDLSDVAFYQAFGYWKLACILQGVFARYRAGATAGDTGSVDEFPKHIRLLAETAKTTLESM
;
A
#
# COMPACT_ATOMS: atom_id res chain seq x y z
N MET A 1 -25.62 -18.62 -7.20
CA MET A 1 -25.00 -18.53 -5.84
C MET A 1 -24.92 -17.07 -5.48
N SER A 2 -25.20 -16.68 -4.23
CA SER A 2 -25.04 -15.29 -3.81
C SER A 2 -23.55 -14.99 -3.67
N VAL A 3 -23.09 -13.93 -4.31
CA VAL A 3 -21.72 -13.42 -4.16
C VAL A 3 -21.71 -12.39 -3.04
N LEU A 4 -20.77 -12.50 -2.11
CA LEU A 4 -20.69 -11.61 -0.94
C LEU A 4 -20.69 -10.13 -1.40
N GLY A 5 -21.66 -9.34 -0.93
CA GLY A 5 -21.71 -7.91 -1.21
C GLY A 5 -21.98 -7.51 -2.67
N ILE A 6 -22.34 -8.43 -3.55
CA ILE A 6 -22.69 -8.14 -4.96
C ILE A 6 -24.16 -8.49 -5.21
N ASN A 7 -24.92 -7.48 -5.65
CA ASN A 7 -26.22 -7.71 -6.25
C ASN A 7 -25.97 -8.15 -7.72
N HIS A 8 -25.98 -9.46 -7.93
CA HIS A 8 -25.53 -10.06 -9.20
C HIS A 8 -26.31 -9.53 -10.41
N GLU A 9 -27.63 -9.39 -10.31
CA GLU A 9 -28.47 -8.99 -11.42
C GLU A 9 -28.24 -7.53 -11.81
N SER A 10 -28.37 -6.60 -10.87
CA SER A 10 -28.24 -5.16 -11.12
C SER A 10 -26.79 -4.75 -11.43
N VAL A 11 -25.79 -5.34 -10.77
CA VAL A 11 -24.38 -5.08 -11.09
C VAL A 11 -24.04 -5.60 -12.48
N SER A 12 -24.54 -6.79 -12.88
CA SER A 12 -24.32 -7.31 -14.23
C SER A 12 -24.98 -6.41 -15.29
N ALA A 13 -26.21 -5.97 -15.07
CA ALA A 13 -26.90 -5.04 -15.98
C ALA A 13 -26.13 -3.73 -16.12
N TRP A 14 -25.68 -3.14 -14.99
CA TRP A 14 -24.88 -1.91 -14.98
C TRP A 14 -23.55 -2.08 -15.73
N MET A 15 -22.84 -3.20 -15.55
CA MET A 15 -21.58 -3.47 -16.25
C MET A 15 -21.79 -3.64 -17.77
N VAL A 16 -22.89 -4.26 -18.19
CA VAL A 16 -23.23 -4.37 -19.63
C VAL A 16 -23.45 -2.98 -20.22
N GLU A 17 -24.20 -2.13 -19.54
CA GLU A 17 -24.56 -0.78 -20.03
C GLU A 17 -23.38 0.20 -20.00
N ASN A 18 -22.60 0.21 -18.91
CA ASN A 18 -21.62 1.28 -18.65
C ASN A 18 -20.17 0.86 -18.97
N VAL A 19 -19.86 -0.43 -18.97
CA VAL A 19 -18.51 -0.96 -19.22
C VAL A 19 -18.43 -1.71 -20.55
N GLY A 20 -19.58 -2.07 -21.12
CA GLY A 20 -19.66 -2.85 -22.36
C GLY A 20 -19.32 -4.34 -22.15
N ALA A 21 -19.51 -4.86 -20.94
CA ALA A 21 -19.34 -6.28 -20.65
C ALA A 21 -20.44 -7.11 -21.36
N VAL A 22 -20.14 -8.37 -21.66
CA VAL A 22 -21.10 -9.29 -22.33
C VAL A 22 -21.64 -10.28 -21.30
N ALA A 23 -22.96 -10.25 -21.06
CA ALA A 23 -23.60 -11.19 -20.14
C ALA A 23 -23.62 -12.63 -20.72
N PRO A 24 -23.61 -13.67 -19.86
CA PRO A 24 -23.60 -13.62 -18.40
C PRO A 24 -22.22 -13.29 -17.80
N LEU A 25 -22.21 -12.71 -16.59
CA LEU A 25 -21.00 -12.39 -15.85
C LEU A 25 -20.82 -13.36 -14.67
N THR A 26 -19.57 -13.68 -14.35
CA THR A 26 -19.18 -14.37 -13.12
C THR A 26 -18.32 -13.47 -12.25
N PHE A 27 -18.42 -13.62 -10.91
CA PHE A 27 -17.72 -12.79 -9.93
C PHE A 27 -16.95 -13.70 -8.97
N ASP A 28 -15.62 -13.65 -9.04
CA ASP A 28 -14.73 -14.41 -8.18
C ASP A 28 -14.02 -13.46 -7.21
N LEU A 29 -14.23 -13.60 -5.90
CA LEU A 29 -13.53 -12.81 -4.90
C LEU A 29 -12.03 -13.15 -4.92
N ILE A 30 -11.18 -12.17 -5.25
CA ILE A 30 -9.73 -12.35 -5.32
C ILE A 30 -8.98 -11.69 -4.18
N ALA A 31 -9.53 -10.65 -3.57
CA ALA A 31 -9.02 -10.02 -2.37
C ALA A 31 -10.19 -9.51 -1.52
N GLY A 32 -10.09 -9.69 -0.21
CA GLY A 32 -11.13 -9.26 0.70
C GLY A 32 -10.83 -9.65 2.14
N GLY A 33 -11.66 -9.16 3.04
CA GLY A 33 -11.53 -9.38 4.46
C GLY A 33 -11.84 -8.10 5.22
N ARG A 34 -10.82 -7.45 5.80
CA ARG A 34 -10.96 -6.19 6.55
C ARG A 34 -10.82 -4.93 5.71
N SER A 35 -10.26 -5.06 4.53
CA SER A 35 -10.08 -4.02 3.51
C SER A 35 -11.17 -4.10 2.45
N ASN A 36 -11.03 -3.33 1.38
CA ASN A 36 -11.95 -3.36 0.25
C ASN A 36 -12.05 -4.77 -0.36
N LEU A 37 -13.24 -5.12 -0.83
CA LEU A 37 -13.46 -6.36 -1.58
C LEU A 37 -13.14 -6.13 -3.04
N THR A 38 -12.31 -7.01 -3.62
CA THR A 38 -11.94 -6.97 -5.03
C THR A 38 -12.32 -8.29 -5.70
N TYR A 39 -13.05 -8.19 -6.80
CA TYR A 39 -13.53 -9.34 -7.56
C TYR A 39 -12.90 -9.36 -8.94
N ARG A 40 -12.49 -10.54 -9.40
CA ARG A 40 -12.32 -10.77 -10.84
C ARG A 40 -13.70 -11.02 -11.43
N VAL A 41 -14.09 -10.20 -12.39
CA VAL A 41 -15.33 -10.39 -13.15
C VAL A 41 -14.95 -10.94 -14.52
N THR A 42 -15.56 -12.06 -14.91
CA THR A 42 -15.36 -12.66 -16.24
C THR A 42 -16.67 -12.56 -17.02
N ASP A 43 -16.61 -12.01 -18.22
CA ASP A 43 -17.75 -11.90 -19.10
C ASP A 43 -17.87 -13.10 -20.06
N ALA A 44 -19.00 -13.20 -20.77
CA ALA A 44 -19.25 -14.30 -21.73
C ALA A 44 -18.29 -14.29 -22.95
N ALA A 45 -17.61 -13.19 -23.21
CA ALA A 45 -16.56 -13.09 -24.23
C ALA A 45 -15.16 -13.49 -23.71
N GLY A 46 -15.05 -13.90 -22.44
CA GLY A 46 -13.79 -14.28 -21.79
C GLY A 46 -12.94 -13.07 -21.38
N ARG A 47 -13.47 -11.86 -21.38
CA ARG A 47 -12.75 -10.67 -20.90
C ARG A 47 -12.80 -10.62 -19.38
N HIS A 48 -11.70 -10.11 -18.79
CA HIS A 48 -11.57 -9.97 -17.35
C HIS A 48 -11.57 -8.50 -16.92
N TYR A 49 -12.26 -8.24 -15.80
CA TYR A 49 -12.35 -6.94 -15.15
C TYR A 49 -12.06 -7.11 -13.67
N ALA A 50 -11.58 -6.06 -13.04
CA ALA A 50 -11.53 -5.98 -11.57
C ALA A 50 -12.64 -5.04 -11.08
N LEU A 51 -13.53 -5.55 -10.21
CA LEU A 51 -14.53 -4.75 -9.53
C LEU A 51 -14.11 -4.57 -8.08
N ARG A 52 -14.02 -3.32 -7.61
CA ARG A 52 -13.64 -2.98 -6.23
C ARG A 52 -14.77 -2.25 -5.51
N ARG A 53 -15.06 -2.65 -4.28
CA ARG A 53 -16.08 -2.07 -3.44
C ARG A 53 -15.67 -2.07 -1.96
N PRO A 54 -16.31 -1.24 -1.10
CA PRO A 54 -16.08 -1.30 0.35
C PRO A 54 -16.43 -2.67 0.93
N PRO A 55 -15.87 -3.04 2.10
CA PRO A 55 -16.27 -4.25 2.80
C PRO A 55 -17.74 -4.20 3.23
N THR A 56 -18.31 -5.38 3.51
CA THR A 56 -19.72 -5.50 3.95
C THR A 56 -19.92 -5.19 5.44
N SER A 57 -18.84 -5.13 6.23
CA SER A 57 -18.87 -4.75 7.63
C SER A 57 -19.12 -3.24 7.82
N HIS A 58 -19.52 -2.85 9.03
CA HIS A 58 -19.63 -1.44 9.40
C HIS A 58 -18.24 -0.79 9.37
N VAL A 59 -18.07 0.20 8.49
CA VAL A 59 -16.83 0.99 8.35
C VAL A 59 -17.16 2.47 8.55
N LEU A 60 -16.17 3.25 8.98
CA LEU A 60 -16.31 4.70 9.10
C LEU A 60 -16.61 5.30 7.71
N PRO A 61 -17.48 6.31 7.60
CA PRO A 61 -17.88 6.90 6.31
C PRO A 61 -16.74 7.43 5.45
N THR A 62 -15.61 7.78 6.07
CA THR A 62 -14.41 8.32 5.39
C THR A 62 -13.38 7.25 5.03
N ALA A 63 -13.58 6.01 5.47
CA ALA A 63 -12.74 4.88 5.09
C ALA A 63 -13.34 4.22 3.85
N HIS A 64 -12.49 3.73 2.94
CA HIS A 64 -12.92 2.98 1.75
C HIS A 64 -13.76 3.80 0.75
N ASP A 65 -13.28 5.01 0.41
CA ASP A 65 -13.93 5.93 -0.54
C ASP A 65 -13.62 5.52 -2.00
N MET A 66 -14.56 4.82 -2.63
CA MET A 66 -14.45 4.34 -4.01
C MET A 66 -14.40 5.48 -5.04
N VAL A 67 -15.09 6.59 -4.75
CA VAL A 67 -15.07 7.77 -5.63
C VAL A 67 -13.67 8.37 -5.65
N ARG A 68 -13.05 8.48 -4.47
CA ARG A 68 -11.69 9.01 -4.33
C ARG A 68 -10.66 8.10 -4.99
N GLU A 69 -10.71 6.79 -4.77
CA GLU A 69 -9.81 5.84 -5.42
C GLU A 69 -9.95 5.90 -6.95
N HIS A 70 -11.19 5.86 -7.46
CA HIS A 70 -11.45 5.97 -8.90
C HIS A 70 -10.94 7.31 -9.48
N THR A 71 -11.11 8.42 -8.77
CA THR A 71 -10.62 9.73 -9.21
C THR A 71 -9.09 9.72 -9.33
N ILE A 72 -8.39 9.15 -8.35
CA ILE A 72 -6.93 9.04 -8.36
C ILE A 72 -6.44 8.23 -9.55
N ILE A 73 -6.94 7.01 -9.74
CA ILE A 73 -6.48 6.16 -10.85
C ILE A 73 -6.84 6.76 -12.21
N SER A 74 -7.99 7.44 -12.33
CA SER A 74 -8.40 8.12 -13.57
C SER A 74 -7.49 9.29 -13.91
N ALA A 75 -7.00 10.00 -12.91
CA ALA A 75 -6.05 11.10 -13.10
C ALA A 75 -4.63 10.60 -13.44
N LEU A 76 -4.22 9.46 -12.88
CA LEU A 76 -2.87 8.90 -13.05
C LEU A 76 -2.70 8.12 -14.38
N ALA A 77 -3.76 7.47 -14.88
CA ALA A 77 -3.69 6.67 -16.11
C ALA A 77 -3.11 7.45 -17.32
N PRO A 78 -3.54 8.69 -17.62
CA PRO A 78 -2.99 9.46 -18.74
C PRO A 78 -1.58 10.00 -18.48
N GLN A 79 -1.05 9.94 -17.23
CA GLN A 79 0.27 10.44 -16.87
C GLN A 79 1.39 9.39 -17.06
N GLY A 80 1.07 8.21 -17.60
CA GLY A 80 2.03 7.13 -17.82
C GLY A 80 2.42 6.38 -16.53
N VAL A 81 1.71 6.62 -15.43
CA VAL A 81 1.82 5.79 -14.23
C VAL A 81 1.10 4.47 -14.48
N PRO A 82 1.74 3.31 -14.23
CA PRO A 82 1.09 2.03 -14.44
C PRO A 82 -0.02 1.81 -13.38
N VAL A 83 -1.26 2.06 -13.78
CA VAL A 83 -2.47 1.80 -13.02
C VAL A 83 -3.41 0.91 -13.82
N ALA A 84 -4.25 0.14 -13.14
CA ALA A 84 -5.34 -0.55 -13.82
C ALA A 84 -6.27 0.49 -14.47
N THR A 85 -6.51 0.38 -15.77
CA THR A 85 -7.33 1.36 -16.52
C THR A 85 -8.73 1.44 -15.92
N PRO A 86 -9.18 2.60 -15.40
CA PRO A 86 -10.54 2.75 -14.90
C PRO A 86 -11.55 2.64 -16.04
N LEU A 87 -12.63 1.91 -15.83
CA LEU A 87 -13.66 1.64 -16.83
C LEU A 87 -15.02 2.21 -16.45
N GLY A 88 -15.30 2.37 -15.16
CA GLY A 88 -16.54 2.98 -14.69
C GLY A 88 -16.65 3.03 -13.18
N LEU A 89 -17.43 4.00 -12.70
CA LEU A 89 -17.75 4.20 -11.30
C LEU A 89 -19.27 4.20 -11.13
N CYS A 90 -19.78 3.37 -10.23
CA CYS A 90 -21.18 3.34 -9.83
C CYS A 90 -21.33 3.91 -8.42
N VAL A 91 -22.10 4.98 -8.30
CA VAL A 91 -22.46 5.59 -7.01
C VAL A 91 -23.93 5.40 -6.64
N ASP A 92 -24.70 4.73 -7.51
CA ASP A 92 -26.12 4.45 -7.30
C ASP A 92 -26.29 3.26 -6.36
N GLU A 93 -26.72 3.54 -5.14
CA GLU A 93 -26.95 2.54 -4.09
C GLU A 93 -28.09 1.58 -4.42
N THR A 94 -28.95 1.89 -5.43
CA THR A 94 -29.99 0.97 -5.89
C THR A 94 -29.43 -0.16 -6.75
N VAL A 95 -28.26 0.05 -7.35
CA VAL A 95 -27.54 -0.97 -8.12
C VAL A 95 -26.82 -1.94 -7.19
N ASN A 96 -26.13 -1.41 -6.16
CA ASN A 96 -25.34 -2.26 -5.24
C ASN A 96 -25.10 -1.53 -3.92
N GLU A 97 -26.00 -1.52 -2.98
CA GLU A 97 -25.98 -0.95 -1.62
C GLU A 97 -24.83 0.04 -1.26
N ARG A 98 -23.71 -0.05 -1.90
CA ARG A 98 -22.50 0.75 -1.72
C ARG A 98 -21.87 1.08 -3.06
N PRO A 99 -21.22 2.24 -3.23
CA PRO A 99 -20.46 2.57 -4.42
C PRO A 99 -19.41 1.50 -4.75
N PHE A 100 -19.18 1.29 -6.04
CA PHE A 100 -18.10 0.43 -6.54
C PHE A 100 -17.53 1.02 -7.82
N TYR A 101 -16.30 0.64 -8.15
CA TYR A 101 -15.76 0.95 -9.45
C TYR A 101 -15.22 -0.30 -10.15
N VAL A 102 -15.16 -0.21 -11.47
CA VAL A 102 -14.64 -1.26 -12.35
C VAL A 102 -13.43 -0.73 -13.09
N MET A 103 -12.40 -1.56 -13.16
CA MET A 103 -11.17 -1.28 -13.89
C MET A 103 -10.77 -2.52 -14.70
N GLN A 104 -9.87 -2.33 -15.65
CA GLN A 104 -9.26 -3.44 -16.37
C GLN A 104 -8.59 -4.40 -15.39
N PHE A 105 -8.79 -5.70 -15.58
CA PHE A 105 -8.01 -6.69 -14.85
C PHE A 105 -6.60 -6.76 -15.43
N VAL A 106 -5.60 -6.53 -14.59
CA VAL A 106 -4.19 -6.59 -15.00
C VAL A 106 -3.65 -7.97 -14.66
N GLU A 107 -3.28 -8.72 -15.69
CA GLU A 107 -2.65 -10.03 -15.54
C GLU A 107 -1.18 -9.85 -15.13
N GLY A 108 -0.66 -10.76 -14.32
CA GLY A 108 0.72 -10.78 -13.88
C GLY A 108 0.90 -11.38 -12.50
N HIS A 109 2.07 -11.16 -11.92
CA HIS A 109 2.49 -11.72 -10.65
C HIS A 109 2.41 -10.68 -9.54
N ILE A 110 1.78 -11.05 -8.42
CA ILE A 110 1.80 -10.28 -7.16
C ILE A 110 2.60 -11.09 -6.16
N LEU A 111 3.70 -10.54 -5.67
CA LEU A 111 4.63 -11.26 -4.78
C LEU A 111 4.33 -10.92 -3.31
N ARG A 112 3.95 -11.94 -2.54
CA ARG A 112 3.67 -11.82 -1.09
C ARG A 112 4.69 -12.49 -0.21
N ASP A 113 5.45 -13.46 -0.77
CA ASP A 113 6.47 -14.22 -0.04
C ASP A 113 7.60 -14.70 -0.96
N ALA A 114 8.68 -15.19 -0.37
CA ALA A 114 9.86 -15.68 -1.09
C ALA A 114 9.56 -16.92 -1.95
N THR A 115 8.59 -17.74 -1.56
CA THR A 115 8.21 -18.95 -2.32
C THR A 115 7.57 -18.55 -3.65
N GLN A 116 6.64 -17.60 -3.62
CA GLN A 116 6.02 -17.04 -4.83
C GLN A 116 7.06 -16.40 -5.73
N ALA A 117 7.98 -15.61 -5.15
CA ALA A 117 9.06 -14.96 -5.90
C ALA A 117 9.97 -15.97 -6.59
N THR A 118 10.32 -17.06 -5.91
CA THR A 118 11.17 -18.12 -6.45
C THR A 118 10.46 -18.95 -7.53
N ALA A 119 9.15 -19.17 -7.36
CA ALA A 119 8.36 -19.92 -8.33
C ALA A 119 8.10 -19.11 -9.62
N ALA A 120 7.90 -17.79 -9.51
CA ALA A 120 7.54 -16.94 -10.65
C ALA A 120 8.78 -16.45 -11.46
N PHE A 121 9.93 -16.25 -10.82
CA PHE A 121 11.08 -15.56 -11.43
C PHE A 121 12.41 -16.26 -11.18
N THR A 122 13.29 -16.24 -12.17
CA THR A 122 14.71 -16.60 -12.02
C THR A 122 15.45 -15.55 -11.19
N GLU A 123 16.65 -15.86 -10.68
CA GLU A 123 17.49 -14.89 -9.97
C GLU A 123 17.79 -13.64 -10.81
N ALA A 124 18.10 -13.82 -12.09
CA ALA A 124 18.36 -12.71 -13.00
C ALA A 124 17.13 -11.79 -13.17
N GLN A 125 15.92 -12.35 -13.20
CA GLN A 125 14.69 -11.56 -13.27
C GLN A 125 14.40 -10.87 -11.92
N ARG A 126 14.63 -11.55 -10.79
CA ARG A 126 14.46 -10.93 -9.45
C ARG A 126 15.38 -9.72 -9.25
N ALA A 127 16.60 -9.74 -9.82
CA ALA A 127 17.50 -8.59 -9.77
C ALA A 127 16.96 -7.33 -10.49
N LEU A 128 16.05 -7.50 -11.45
CA LEU A 128 15.45 -6.38 -12.20
C LEU A 128 14.22 -5.77 -11.50
N ILE A 129 13.59 -6.50 -10.59
CA ILE A 129 12.34 -6.09 -9.93
C ILE A 129 12.54 -4.82 -9.09
N GLY A 130 13.58 -4.75 -8.25
CA GLY A 130 13.88 -3.58 -7.43
C GLY A 130 14.06 -2.30 -8.24
N PRO A 131 14.93 -2.28 -9.24
CA PRO A 131 15.04 -1.16 -10.16
C PRO A 131 13.75 -0.80 -10.90
N SER A 132 12.89 -1.78 -11.23
CA SER A 132 11.60 -1.52 -11.85
C SER A 132 10.64 -0.82 -10.90
N LEU A 133 10.55 -1.28 -9.64
CA LEU A 133 9.76 -0.60 -8.60
C LEU A 133 10.26 0.85 -8.39
N ALA A 134 11.55 1.03 -8.25
CA ALA A 134 12.17 2.34 -8.02
C ALA A 134 11.83 3.34 -9.15
N ARG A 135 12.00 2.94 -10.40
CA ARG A 135 11.64 3.77 -11.56
C ARG A 135 10.15 4.06 -11.63
N THR A 136 9.32 3.08 -11.30
CA THR A 136 7.86 3.24 -11.28
C THR A 136 7.41 4.22 -10.20
N LEU A 137 8.01 4.14 -9.02
CA LEU A 137 7.76 5.08 -7.93
C LEU A 137 8.21 6.50 -8.29
N SER A 138 9.36 6.66 -8.93
CA SER A 138 9.81 7.97 -9.42
C SER A 138 8.82 8.58 -10.42
N ARG A 139 8.27 7.78 -11.36
CA ARG A 139 7.22 8.26 -12.30
C ARG A 139 5.97 8.74 -11.57
N LEU A 140 5.53 8.02 -10.54
CA LEU A 140 4.40 8.44 -9.70
C LEU A 140 4.69 9.79 -9.03
N HIS A 141 5.87 9.93 -8.46
CA HIS A 141 6.28 11.15 -7.77
C HIS A 141 6.53 12.34 -8.72
N ASP A 142 6.75 12.08 -10.00
CA ASP A 142 6.96 13.14 -11.02
C ASP A 142 5.67 13.66 -11.65
N VAL A 143 4.52 13.07 -11.31
CA VAL A 143 3.22 13.57 -11.77
C VAL A 143 3.01 15.01 -11.27
N ASP A 144 2.72 15.92 -12.21
CA ASP A 144 2.25 17.26 -11.88
C ASP A 144 0.83 17.16 -11.31
N VAL A 145 0.71 17.35 -10.00
CA VAL A 145 -0.55 17.14 -9.26
C VAL A 145 -1.64 18.16 -9.68
N GLU A 146 -1.25 19.39 -10.08
CA GLU A 146 -2.20 20.39 -10.54
C GLU A 146 -2.68 20.08 -11.96
N ALA A 147 -1.76 19.78 -12.89
CA ALA A 147 -2.10 19.40 -14.26
C ALA A 147 -2.91 18.11 -14.33
N ALA A 148 -2.68 17.18 -13.40
CA ALA A 148 -3.46 15.95 -13.27
C ALA A 148 -4.84 16.16 -12.61
N GLY A 149 -5.15 17.35 -12.13
CA GLY A 149 -6.41 17.66 -11.43
C GLY A 149 -6.49 17.09 -10.01
N LEU A 150 -5.37 16.72 -9.40
CA LEU A 150 -5.27 16.17 -8.05
C LEU A 150 -4.92 17.21 -6.97
N GLY A 151 -4.67 18.47 -7.32
CA GLY A 151 -4.23 19.50 -6.40
C GLY A 151 -5.11 19.69 -5.15
N SER A 152 -6.41 19.43 -5.27
CA SER A 152 -7.37 19.52 -4.16
C SER A 152 -7.46 18.24 -3.30
N LEU A 153 -6.72 17.16 -3.65
CA LEU A 153 -6.83 15.85 -2.99
C LEU A 153 -6.45 15.89 -1.51
N ALA A 154 -5.46 16.72 -1.15
CA ALA A 154 -4.97 16.91 0.22
C ALA A 154 -4.23 18.25 0.38
N ARG A 155 -3.86 18.57 1.63
CA ARG A 155 -2.99 19.72 1.92
C ARG A 155 -1.58 19.46 1.42
N HIS A 156 -0.93 20.50 0.87
CA HIS A 156 0.38 20.42 0.26
C HIS A 156 1.54 20.42 1.28
N ASP A 157 1.43 21.16 2.36
CA ASP A 157 2.54 21.43 3.30
C ASP A 157 2.46 20.55 4.57
N GLY A 158 3.60 20.37 5.24
CA GLY A 158 3.69 19.75 6.57
C GLY A 158 3.19 18.30 6.57
N TYR A 159 3.43 17.57 5.50
CA TYR A 159 2.95 16.17 5.39
C TYR A 159 3.51 15.29 6.51
N ILE A 160 4.83 15.28 6.71
CA ILE A 160 5.47 14.44 7.72
C ILE A 160 5.05 14.85 9.14
N GLU A 161 4.97 16.14 9.44
CA GLU A 161 4.46 16.64 10.73
C GLU A 161 3.08 16.06 11.05
N ARG A 162 2.15 16.14 10.09
CA ARG A 162 0.80 15.58 10.26
C ARG A 162 0.82 14.07 10.44
N GLN A 163 1.69 13.38 9.72
CA GLN A 163 1.82 11.92 9.84
C GLN A 163 2.38 11.51 11.19
N VAL A 164 3.45 12.15 11.68
CA VAL A 164 4.01 11.89 13.01
C VAL A 164 2.96 12.12 14.09
N LYS A 165 2.27 13.26 14.03
CA LYS A 165 1.18 13.57 14.98
C LYS A 165 0.05 12.54 14.94
N ARG A 166 -0.38 12.13 13.73
CA ARG A 166 -1.46 11.14 13.54
C ARG A 166 -1.09 9.79 14.12
N TRP A 167 0.09 9.26 13.76
CA TRP A 167 0.49 7.91 14.17
C TRP A 167 0.80 7.85 15.66
N ARG A 168 1.38 8.91 16.23
CA ARG A 168 1.56 9.05 17.68
C ARG A 168 0.21 9.00 18.41
N GLY A 169 -0.73 9.83 18.01
CA GLY A 169 -2.07 9.84 18.62
C GLY A 169 -2.79 8.49 18.49
N GLN A 170 -2.64 7.81 17.36
CA GLN A 170 -3.19 6.47 17.19
C GLN A 170 -2.52 5.44 18.10
N TYR A 171 -1.20 5.48 18.25
CA TYR A 171 -0.46 4.61 19.17
C TYR A 171 -0.92 4.81 20.61
N GLU A 172 -1.01 6.07 21.08
CA GLU A 172 -1.46 6.42 22.44
C GLU A 172 -2.91 5.93 22.71
N GLN A 173 -3.81 6.08 21.74
CA GLN A 173 -5.20 5.61 21.86
C GLN A 173 -5.35 4.09 21.88
N MET A 174 -4.37 3.37 21.35
CA MET A 174 -4.35 1.91 21.26
C MET A 174 -3.47 1.26 22.34
N ALA A 175 -3.26 1.95 23.46
CA ALA A 175 -2.57 1.38 24.63
C ALA A 175 -3.30 0.11 25.11
N VAL A 176 -2.53 -0.88 25.56
CA VAL A 176 -3.04 -2.14 26.10
C VAL A 176 -2.54 -2.27 27.52
N ASP A 177 -3.46 -2.46 28.48
CA ASP A 177 -3.14 -2.56 29.89
C ASP A 177 -2.09 -3.64 30.17
N GLY A 178 -1.07 -3.29 30.98
CA GLY A 178 0.01 -4.19 31.34
C GLY A 178 1.05 -4.44 30.25
N VAL A 179 0.95 -3.77 29.11
CA VAL A 179 1.95 -3.83 28.03
C VAL A 179 2.62 -2.48 27.87
N THR A 180 3.93 -2.45 28.03
CA THR A 180 4.76 -1.26 27.79
C THR A 180 5.87 -1.61 26.80
N HIS A 181 6.34 -0.61 26.09
CA HIS A 181 7.50 -0.72 25.20
C HIS A 181 8.69 0.09 25.73
N ASP A 182 8.75 0.28 27.06
CA ASP A 182 9.78 1.04 27.78
C ASP A 182 9.96 2.48 27.26
N GLY A 183 8.89 3.09 26.73
CA GLY A 183 8.89 4.47 26.21
C GLY A 183 9.67 4.67 24.90
N ILE A 184 10.15 3.59 24.26
CA ILE A 184 10.98 3.73 23.05
C ILE A 184 10.19 4.23 21.84
N VAL A 185 8.91 3.85 21.69
CA VAL A 185 8.07 4.30 20.57
C VAL A 185 7.82 5.80 20.69
N GLU A 186 7.56 6.29 21.89
CA GLU A 186 7.36 7.71 22.22
C GLU A 186 8.64 8.50 21.98
N ALA A 187 9.78 8.02 22.50
CA ALA A 187 11.08 8.67 22.34
C ALA A 187 11.50 8.80 20.88
N VAL A 188 11.27 7.77 20.06
CA VAL A 188 11.52 7.84 18.60
C VAL A 188 10.56 8.82 17.92
N GLY A 189 9.29 8.84 18.33
CA GLY A 189 8.32 9.81 17.83
C GLY A 189 8.73 11.27 18.12
N ASP A 190 9.27 11.54 19.32
CA ASP A 190 9.81 12.86 19.70
C ASP A 190 11.05 13.23 18.87
N ALA A 191 11.97 12.28 18.67
CA ALA A 191 13.15 12.49 17.85
C ALA A 191 12.80 12.78 16.39
N LEU A 192 11.86 12.03 15.81
CA LEU A 192 11.34 12.27 14.47
C LEU A 192 10.70 13.66 14.38
N ALA A 193 9.86 14.05 15.34
CA ALA A 193 9.23 15.38 15.35
C ALA A 193 10.24 16.53 15.43
N ALA A 194 11.37 16.31 16.08
CA ALA A 194 12.43 17.32 16.25
C ALA A 194 13.36 17.46 15.05
N SER A 195 13.37 16.49 14.12
CA SER A 195 14.34 16.43 13.01
C SER A 195 13.68 16.31 11.61
N ILE A 196 12.43 16.77 11.45
CA ILE A 196 11.71 16.68 10.18
C ILE A 196 12.47 17.43 9.08
N PRO A 197 12.88 16.78 7.98
CA PRO A 197 13.51 17.43 6.86
C PRO A 197 12.58 18.40 6.14
N THR A 198 13.17 19.36 5.42
CA THR A 198 12.38 20.25 4.56
C THR A 198 11.79 19.49 3.39
N GLN A 199 10.46 19.51 3.26
CA GLN A 199 9.76 18.91 2.13
C GLN A 199 10.20 19.56 0.82
N GLN A 200 10.76 18.81 -0.11
CA GLN A 200 11.34 19.32 -1.35
C GLN A 200 10.27 19.60 -2.42
N LYS A 201 9.23 18.79 -2.49
CA LYS A 201 8.08 18.99 -3.39
C LYS A 201 6.82 18.33 -2.84
N VAL A 202 5.69 18.65 -3.44
CA VAL A 202 4.43 17.93 -3.26
C VAL A 202 4.29 16.93 -4.39
N ALA A 203 4.05 15.66 -4.05
CA ALA A 203 3.84 14.59 -5.00
C ALA A 203 2.61 13.75 -4.61
N VAL A 204 2.18 12.90 -5.53
CA VAL A 204 1.26 11.82 -5.20
C VAL A 204 2.03 10.79 -4.37
N VAL A 205 1.60 10.59 -3.12
CA VAL A 205 2.16 9.60 -2.19
C VAL A 205 1.19 8.44 -2.12
N HIS A 206 1.66 7.24 -2.46
CA HIS A 206 0.86 6.01 -2.39
C HIS A 206 0.53 5.64 -0.95
N GLY A 207 1.51 5.78 -0.06
CA GLY A 207 1.40 5.52 1.38
C GLY A 207 1.60 4.06 1.81
N ASP A 208 1.52 3.09 0.87
CA ASP A 208 1.81 1.67 1.08
C ASP A 208 2.43 1.03 -0.19
N TYR A 209 3.44 1.69 -0.78
CA TYR A 209 4.10 1.21 -1.99
C TYR A 209 5.05 0.06 -1.68
N ARG A 210 4.70 -1.14 -2.12
CA ARG A 210 5.45 -2.39 -1.88
C ARG A 210 5.08 -3.47 -2.89
N LEU A 211 5.84 -4.59 -2.90
CA LEU A 211 5.70 -5.66 -3.89
C LEU A 211 4.31 -6.28 -3.95
N ASP A 212 3.65 -6.50 -2.83
CA ASP A 212 2.31 -7.08 -2.80
C ASP A 212 1.19 -6.11 -3.20
N ASN A 213 1.52 -4.82 -3.39
CA ASN A 213 0.68 -3.80 -3.99
C ASN A 213 1.10 -3.45 -5.44
N THR A 214 1.85 -4.34 -6.11
CA THR A 214 2.22 -4.19 -7.52
C THR A 214 1.98 -5.45 -8.31
N VAL A 215 1.64 -5.30 -9.59
CA VAL A 215 1.57 -6.40 -10.56
C VAL A 215 2.82 -6.36 -11.41
N LEU A 216 3.50 -7.48 -11.53
CA LEU A 216 4.71 -7.65 -12.33
C LEU A 216 4.40 -8.52 -13.57
N ASN A 217 4.96 -8.14 -14.73
CA ASN A 217 4.97 -9.03 -15.87
C ASN A 217 6.04 -10.15 -15.73
N ASP A 218 6.09 -11.06 -16.69
CA ASP A 218 7.04 -12.18 -16.70
C ASP A 218 8.52 -11.74 -16.77
N SER A 219 8.80 -10.47 -17.08
CA SER A 219 10.16 -9.90 -17.07
C SER A 219 10.54 -9.25 -15.74
N GLY A 220 9.59 -9.12 -14.80
CA GLY A 220 9.76 -8.43 -13.52
C GLY A 220 9.51 -6.92 -13.58
N ASP A 221 8.94 -6.39 -14.69
CA ASP A 221 8.55 -5.00 -14.76
C ASP A 221 7.18 -4.76 -14.13
N VAL A 222 7.03 -3.63 -13.43
CA VAL A 222 5.74 -3.21 -12.86
C VAL A 222 4.78 -2.80 -13.97
N THR A 223 3.65 -3.48 -14.04
CA THR A 223 2.57 -3.22 -15.00
C THR A 223 1.34 -2.56 -14.36
N ALA A 224 1.17 -2.67 -13.04
CA ALA A 224 0.18 -1.90 -12.31
C ALA A 224 0.59 -1.68 -10.84
N ILE A 225 0.24 -0.52 -10.32
CA ILE A 225 0.22 -0.22 -8.88
C ILE A 225 -1.22 -0.43 -8.41
N LEU A 226 -1.37 -1.11 -7.28
CA LEU A 226 -2.65 -1.49 -6.68
C LEU A 226 -2.84 -0.79 -5.34
N ASP A 227 -4.07 -0.79 -4.83
CA ASP A 227 -4.45 -0.37 -3.46
C ASP A 227 -4.20 1.10 -3.14
N TRP A 228 -4.99 1.96 -3.77
CA TRP A 228 -4.92 3.42 -3.67
C TRP A 228 -5.71 4.00 -2.48
N GLU A 229 -6.18 3.17 -1.53
CA GLU A 229 -7.10 3.57 -0.46
C GLU A 229 -6.51 4.64 0.48
N ILE A 230 -5.18 4.63 0.72
CA ILE A 230 -4.50 5.60 1.58
C ILE A 230 -3.66 6.62 0.80
N CYS A 231 -3.73 6.60 -0.53
CA CYS A 231 -3.02 7.54 -1.40
C CYS A 231 -3.40 8.99 -1.06
N THR A 232 -2.45 9.89 -1.13
CA THR A 232 -2.62 11.31 -0.78
C THR A 232 -1.59 12.18 -1.50
N LEU A 233 -1.63 13.50 -1.26
CA LEU A 233 -0.54 14.40 -1.61
C LEU A 233 0.39 14.60 -0.42
N GLY A 234 1.69 14.61 -0.67
CA GLY A 234 2.66 14.77 0.40
C GLY A 234 4.10 14.73 -0.06
N ASP A 235 4.97 14.37 0.87
CA ASP A 235 6.40 14.24 0.65
C ASP A 235 6.72 12.89 0.00
N PRO A 236 7.25 12.86 -1.23
CA PRO A 236 7.54 11.62 -1.96
C PRO A 236 8.55 10.71 -1.25
N LEU A 237 9.47 11.27 -0.47
CA LEU A 237 10.48 10.45 0.23
C LEU A 237 9.86 9.56 1.32
N ALA A 238 8.62 9.84 1.74
CA ALA A 238 7.89 8.95 2.66
C ALA A 238 7.60 7.58 2.04
N ASP A 239 7.26 7.51 0.75
CA ASP A 239 7.10 6.25 0.03
C ASP A 239 8.44 5.55 -0.19
N VAL A 240 9.50 6.29 -0.48
CA VAL A 240 10.85 5.75 -0.64
C VAL A 240 11.31 5.10 0.67
N GLY A 241 11.20 5.82 1.79
CA GLY A 241 11.55 5.29 3.10
C GLY A 241 10.76 4.01 3.45
N LEU A 242 9.45 4.02 3.16
CA LEU A 242 8.59 2.86 3.42
C LEU A 242 8.91 1.67 2.51
N LEU A 243 9.22 1.91 1.21
CA LEU A 243 9.68 0.86 0.29
C LEU A 243 10.95 0.19 0.83
N LEU A 244 11.93 0.98 1.31
CA LEU A 244 13.17 0.45 1.89
C LEU A 244 12.93 -0.35 3.17
N VAL A 245 11.92 0.01 3.96
CA VAL A 245 11.50 -0.76 5.14
C VAL A 245 10.93 -2.12 4.77
N TYR A 246 10.05 -2.18 3.76
CA TYR A 246 9.49 -3.45 3.26
C TYR A 246 10.49 -4.27 2.43
N TRP A 247 11.57 -3.65 1.97
CA TRP A 247 12.64 -4.32 1.23
C TRP A 247 13.59 -5.05 2.19
N THR A 248 13.15 -6.22 2.66
CA THR A 248 13.91 -7.02 3.61
C THR A 248 15.09 -7.71 2.93
N GLU A 249 16.28 -7.60 3.53
CA GLU A 249 17.48 -8.31 3.10
C GLU A 249 17.76 -9.52 4.01
N ALA A 250 18.43 -10.53 3.48
CA ALA A 250 18.75 -11.75 4.24
C ALA A 250 19.59 -11.47 5.52
N ALA A 251 20.37 -10.39 5.52
CA ALA A 251 21.16 -9.94 6.66
C ALA A 251 20.33 -9.23 7.76
N ASP A 252 19.08 -8.83 7.46
CA ASP A 252 18.23 -8.17 8.43
C ASP A 252 17.76 -9.17 9.47
N GLY A 253 18.21 -9.06 10.70
CA GLY A 253 17.64 -9.80 11.82
C GLY A 253 16.14 -9.51 12.01
N ALA A 254 15.67 -8.44 11.41
CA ALA A 254 14.27 -8.03 11.32
C ALA A 254 13.45 -8.75 10.24
N ALA A 255 14.03 -9.63 9.41
CA ALA A 255 13.29 -10.42 8.41
C ALA A 255 12.11 -11.19 9.04
N ALA A 256 12.23 -11.54 10.32
CA ALA A 256 11.16 -12.14 11.11
C ALA A 256 10.05 -11.15 11.48
N LEU A 257 10.25 -9.83 11.37
CA LEU A 257 9.29 -8.82 11.81
C LEU A 257 8.14 -8.59 10.84
N LEU A 258 8.42 -8.68 9.55
CA LEU A 258 7.47 -8.40 8.49
C LEU A 258 6.94 -9.69 7.81
N GLY A 259 7.27 -10.87 8.39
CA GLY A 259 6.94 -12.17 7.83
C GLY A 259 7.88 -12.58 6.70
N ALA A 260 7.44 -13.52 5.86
CA ALA A 260 8.21 -14.06 4.75
C ALA A 260 8.24 -13.09 3.56
N ALA A 261 9.00 -11.98 3.70
CA ALA A 261 9.10 -10.97 2.66
C ALA A 261 9.63 -11.59 1.33
N PRO A 262 9.06 -11.24 0.18
CA PRO A 262 9.49 -11.76 -1.12
C PRO A 262 10.98 -11.55 -1.39
N THR A 263 11.51 -10.42 -0.94
CA THR A 263 12.88 -9.97 -1.17
C THR A 263 13.95 -10.74 -0.41
N THR A 264 13.56 -11.65 0.50
CA THR A 264 14.48 -12.62 1.12
C THR A 264 14.87 -13.77 0.19
N ALA A 265 14.17 -13.96 -0.94
CA ALA A 265 14.59 -14.91 -1.98
C ALA A 265 15.91 -14.48 -2.61
N PRO A 266 16.82 -15.41 -2.92
CA PRO A 266 18.09 -15.08 -3.58
C PRO A 266 17.89 -14.33 -4.91
N GLY A 267 18.80 -13.42 -5.24
CA GLY A 267 18.83 -12.71 -6.52
C GLY A 267 18.08 -11.37 -6.52
N PHE A 268 17.37 -10.98 -5.48
CA PHE A 268 16.85 -9.62 -5.40
C PHE A 268 17.97 -8.59 -5.21
N SER A 269 17.76 -7.39 -5.76
CA SER A 269 18.63 -6.23 -5.53
C SER A 269 18.71 -5.89 -4.05
N THR A 270 19.81 -5.31 -3.62
CA THR A 270 19.96 -4.71 -2.29
C THR A 270 19.14 -3.42 -2.17
N ARG A 271 18.85 -2.96 -0.94
CA ARG A 271 18.28 -1.63 -0.69
C ARG A 271 19.09 -0.51 -1.32
N ALA A 272 20.41 -0.62 -1.27
CA ALA A 272 21.32 0.35 -1.88
C ALA A 272 21.13 0.42 -3.40
N GLU A 273 20.96 -0.71 -4.08
CA GLU A 273 20.69 -0.76 -5.52
C GLU A 273 19.30 -0.22 -5.87
N VAL A 274 18.28 -0.52 -5.06
CA VAL A 274 16.92 0.05 -5.21
C VAL A 274 16.96 1.57 -5.06
N LEU A 275 17.64 2.08 -4.02
CA LEU A 275 17.80 3.51 -3.79
C LEU A 275 18.59 4.18 -4.90
N SER A 276 19.67 3.54 -5.39
CA SER A 276 20.46 4.02 -6.53
C SER A 276 19.61 4.12 -7.80
N ALA A 277 18.75 3.14 -8.05
CA ALA A 277 17.84 3.17 -9.20
C ALA A 277 16.79 4.30 -9.09
N TYR A 278 16.29 4.58 -7.88
CA TYR A 278 15.41 5.73 -7.64
C TYR A 278 16.16 7.05 -7.83
N SER A 279 17.37 7.17 -7.26
CA SER A 279 18.23 8.36 -7.41
C SER A 279 18.55 8.70 -8.86
N ALA A 280 18.78 7.68 -9.68
CA ALA A 280 19.04 7.86 -11.12
C ALA A 280 17.81 8.32 -11.91
N ALA A 281 16.60 8.17 -11.36
CA ALA A 281 15.33 8.48 -12.00
C ALA A 281 14.65 9.76 -11.47
N THR A 282 15.18 10.37 -10.40
CA THR A 282 14.61 11.56 -9.75
C THR A 282 15.60 12.72 -9.69
N SER A 283 15.08 13.94 -9.51
CA SER A 283 15.89 15.12 -9.19
C SER A 283 15.92 15.46 -7.70
N LEU A 284 15.27 14.65 -6.85
CA LEU A 284 15.22 14.87 -5.41
C LEU A 284 16.57 14.60 -4.75
N ASP A 285 16.90 15.39 -3.74
CA ASP A 285 18.00 15.10 -2.83
C ASP A 285 17.60 13.95 -1.87
N LEU A 286 18.38 12.88 -1.85
CA LEU A 286 18.13 11.70 -1.03
C LEU A 286 18.98 11.67 0.25
N SER A 287 19.70 12.77 0.57
CA SER A 287 20.56 12.84 1.78
C SER A 287 19.80 12.50 3.06
N ASP A 288 18.53 12.88 3.16
CA ASP A 288 17.70 12.64 4.33
C ASP A 288 16.90 11.32 4.28
N VAL A 289 17.18 10.41 3.32
CA VAL A 289 16.39 9.17 3.14
C VAL A 289 16.36 8.29 4.39
N ALA A 290 17.42 8.32 5.20
CA ALA A 290 17.48 7.59 6.46
C ALA A 290 16.42 8.06 7.45
N PHE A 291 16.10 9.36 7.50
CA PHE A 291 14.97 9.89 8.27
C PHE A 291 13.65 9.23 7.85
N TYR A 292 13.36 9.17 6.54
CA TYR A 292 12.11 8.61 6.03
C TYR A 292 12.04 7.09 6.25
N GLN A 293 13.15 6.40 6.19
CA GLN A 293 13.23 4.99 6.53
C GLN A 293 12.95 4.76 8.02
N ALA A 294 13.55 5.56 8.91
CA ALA A 294 13.28 5.52 10.33
C ALA A 294 11.81 5.83 10.65
N PHE A 295 11.24 6.87 9.99
CA PHE A 295 9.82 7.18 10.06
C PHE A 295 8.96 5.99 9.61
N GLY A 296 9.34 5.29 8.56
CA GLY A 296 8.66 4.07 8.07
C GLY A 296 8.63 2.96 9.12
N TYR A 297 9.76 2.63 9.74
CA TYR A 297 9.82 1.66 10.83
C TYR A 297 8.95 2.06 12.02
N TRP A 298 9.05 3.31 12.45
CA TRP A 298 8.25 3.82 13.57
C TRP A 298 6.74 3.82 13.26
N LYS A 299 6.34 4.21 12.04
CA LYS A 299 4.95 4.13 11.55
C LYS A 299 4.43 2.70 11.64
N LEU A 300 5.23 1.71 11.22
CA LEU A 300 4.85 0.29 11.32
C LEU A 300 4.70 -0.17 12.77
N ALA A 301 5.54 0.29 13.69
CA ALA A 301 5.39 0.01 15.12
C ALA A 301 4.03 0.53 15.63
N CYS A 302 3.65 1.77 15.27
CA CYS A 302 2.35 2.35 15.63
C CYS A 302 1.17 1.58 15.02
N ILE A 303 1.27 1.16 13.75
CA ILE A 303 0.25 0.35 13.08
C ILE A 303 0.10 -1.00 13.80
N LEU A 304 1.22 -1.66 14.10
CA LEU A 304 1.23 -2.97 14.73
C LEU A 304 0.63 -2.92 16.14
N GLN A 305 0.83 -1.81 16.90
CA GLN A 305 0.16 -1.57 18.16
C GLN A 305 -1.36 -1.55 18.01
N GLY A 306 -1.88 -0.89 16.99
CA GLY A 306 -3.30 -0.88 16.68
C GLY A 306 -3.84 -2.26 16.28
N VAL A 307 -3.05 -3.06 15.58
CA VAL A 307 -3.39 -4.47 15.27
C VAL A 307 -3.45 -5.27 16.56
N PHE A 308 -2.42 -5.20 17.39
CA PHE A 308 -2.33 -5.88 18.68
C PHE A 308 -3.51 -5.55 19.60
N ALA A 309 -3.86 -4.28 19.75
CA ALA A 309 -4.98 -3.84 20.58
C ALA A 309 -6.32 -4.47 20.11
N ARG A 310 -6.56 -4.55 18.79
CA ARG A 310 -7.76 -5.20 18.23
C ARG A 310 -7.79 -6.70 18.51
N TYR A 311 -6.65 -7.39 18.43
CA TYR A 311 -6.58 -8.81 18.79
C TYR A 311 -6.88 -9.03 20.28
N ARG A 312 -6.31 -8.20 21.16
CA ARG A 312 -6.55 -8.27 22.61
C ARG A 312 -8.01 -7.97 22.95
N ALA A 313 -8.68 -7.11 22.21
CA ALA A 313 -10.11 -6.80 22.36
C ALA A 313 -11.04 -7.87 21.76
N GLY A 314 -10.51 -8.97 21.22
CA GLY A 314 -11.32 -10.05 20.63
C GLY A 314 -12.01 -9.67 19.29
N ALA A 315 -11.62 -8.55 18.67
CA ALA A 315 -12.24 -8.04 17.45
C ALA A 315 -11.79 -8.79 16.18
N THR A 316 -11.06 -9.88 16.29
CA THR A 316 -10.52 -10.64 15.17
C THR A 316 -10.84 -12.13 15.29
N ALA A 317 -11.71 -12.64 14.40
CA ALA A 317 -11.84 -14.05 14.14
C ALA A 317 -10.72 -14.48 13.16
N GLY A 318 -9.85 -15.40 13.54
CA GLY A 318 -8.78 -15.95 12.71
C GLY A 318 -7.64 -16.50 13.56
N ASP A 319 -6.74 -17.25 12.93
CA ASP A 319 -5.57 -17.84 13.58
C ASP A 319 -4.75 -16.73 14.28
N THR A 320 -4.76 -16.79 15.60
CA THR A 320 -4.08 -15.85 16.49
C THR A 320 -2.60 -16.19 16.63
N GLY A 321 -1.93 -16.62 15.57
CA GLY A 321 -0.51 -16.94 15.60
C GLY A 321 0.23 -15.94 16.47
N SER A 322 0.65 -16.39 17.63
CA SER A 322 1.37 -15.71 18.72
C SER A 322 1.07 -14.20 18.90
N VAL A 323 -0.17 -13.86 19.30
CA VAL A 323 -0.53 -12.48 19.74
C VAL A 323 0.51 -11.95 20.76
N ASP A 324 1.12 -12.83 21.54
CA ASP A 324 2.13 -12.51 22.54
C ASP A 324 3.47 -12.03 21.95
N GLU A 325 3.74 -12.24 20.66
CA GLU A 325 4.94 -11.74 19.99
C GLU A 325 4.81 -10.28 19.51
N PHE A 326 3.59 -9.72 19.42
CA PHE A 326 3.40 -8.34 18.96
C PHE A 326 4.19 -7.31 19.75
N PRO A 327 4.21 -7.33 21.10
CA PRO A 327 4.98 -6.34 21.86
C PRO A 327 6.48 -6.36 21.53
N LYS A 328 7.05 -7.55 21.31
CA LYS A 328 8.44 -7.72 20.90
C LYS A 328 8.71 -7.13 19.51
N HIS A 329 7.80 -7.38 18.56
CA HIS A 329 7.92 -6.85 17.19
C HIS A 329 7.79 -5.32 17.17
N ILE A 330 6.84 -4.75 17.93
CA ILE A 330 6.66 -3.31 18.05
C ILE A 330 7.93 -2.67 18.60
N ARG A 331 8.49 -3.24 19.66
CA ARG A 331 9.73 -2.75 20.27
C ARG A 331 10.90 -2.82 19.27
N LEU A 332 11.08 -3.94 18.59
CA LEU A 332 12.18 -4.12 17.63
C LEU A 332 12.06 -3.14 16.44
N LEU A 333 10.86 -2.86 15.95
CA LEU A 333 10.64 -1.83 14.93
C LEU A 333 11.05 -0.44 15.44
N ALA A 334 10.70 -0.10 16.68
CA ALA A 334 11.09 1.18 17.29
C ALA A 334 12.60 1.26 17.54
N GLU A 335 13.26 0.17 17.98
CA GLU A 335 14.72 0.08 18.13
C GLU A 335 15.44 0.25 16.79
N THR A 336 14.91 -0.38 15.72
CA THR A 336 15.45 -0.23 14.36
C THR A 336 15.29 1.21 13.86
N ALA A 337 14.12 1.83 14.10
CA ALA A 337 13.90 3.23 13.76
C ALA A 337 14.90 4.15 14.48
N LYS A 338 15.13 3.93 15.78
CA LYS A 338 16.10 4.69 16.57
C LYS A 338 17.51 4.57 15.99
N THR A 339 17.96 3.34 15.75
CA THR A 339 19.31 3.09 15.21
C THR A 339 19.47 3.73 13.82
N THR A 340 18.43 3.69 12.99
CA THR A 340 18.44 4.33 11.66
C THR A 340 18.57 5.85 11.77
N LEU A 341 17.86 6.50 12.72
CA LEU A 341 18.00 7.93 12.98
C LEU A 341 19.40 8.30 13.50
N GLU A 342 19.97 7.49 14.38
CA GLU A 342 21.30 7.73 14.96
C GLU A 342 22.44 7.55 13.94
N SER A 343 22.16 6.94 12.77
CA SER A 343 23.13 6.75 11.69
C SER A 343 23.18 7.92 10.69
N MET A 344 22.34 8.94 10.86
CA MET A 344 22.34 10.18 10.08
C MET A 344 23.48 11.11 10.53
#